data_b32a75f03e91a52c37816e029c836298
#
_entry.id   b32a75f03e91a52c37816e029c836298
#
_cell.length_a   1.000
_cell.length_b   1.000
_cell.length_c   1.000
_cell.angle_alpha   90.00
_cell.angle_beta   90.00
_cell.angle_gamma   90.00
#
_symmetry.space_group_name_H-M   'P 1'
#
loop_
_entity.id
_entity.type
_entity.pdbx_description
1 polymer ?
#
loop_
_entity_poly.entity_id
_entity_poly.type
_entity_poly.pdbx_seq_one_letter_code
_entity_poly.pdbx_strand_id
1 'polypeptide(L)'
;MDLLHAIAVAILQGATELFPVSSLGHAVVLPAVFGMNLDERAPSFLPFLVMLHLGTATALLLYFWRDWWALARGVIGFDDPHQARESRRVLALIVIATLPAVIIGFVFEHFFRGLFASPMIAALFLIINGGLLLFGERLRGRGHRPLSTLSAGDALAIGLWQCTALIPGISRSGATIVGALLRGIDHEGAAHFSFLIATPIILGATVLEVPKLHHQGMPPGVLAIATIAAIVAGITAFASTAFLMRYFRRHDSWALNPFAYYCIALGAAALAALALLP
;
A
#
# COMPACT_ATOMS: atom_id res chain seq x y z
N MET A 1 10.40 17.62 -13.97
CA MET A 1 11.14 16.50 -13.34
C MET A 1 11.93 15.81 -14.43
N ASP A 2 13.22 15.62 -14.22
CA ASP A 2 14.04 14.88 -15.17
C ASP A 2 13.84 13.35 -15.03
N LEU A 3 14.31 12.60 -16.01
CA LEU A 3 14.12 11.14 -16.08
C LEU A 3 14.79 10.43 -14.90
N LEU A 4 15.94 10.90 -14.43
CA LEU A 4 16.68 10.25 -13.34
C LEU A 4 15.91 10.35 -12.02
N HIS A 5 15.41 11.53 -11.69
CA HIS A 5 14.54 11.73 -10.52
C HIS A 5 13.25 10.91 -10.62
N ALA A 6 12.62 10.86 -11.82
CA ALA A 6 11.43 10.04 -12.04
C ALA A 6 11.68 8.55 -11.78
N ILE A 7 12.83 8.02 -12.25
CA ILE A 7 13.24 6.62 -12.00
C ILE A 7 13.50 6.40 -10.50
N ALA A 8 14.19 7.30 -9.82
CA ALA A 8 14.46 7.17 -8.38
C ALA A 8 13.16 7.12 -7.56
N VAL A 9 12.21 8.02 -7.85
CA VAL A 9 10.89 8.03 -7.21
C VAL A 9 10.11 6.75 -7.55
N ALA A 10 10.19 6.25 -8.79
CA ALA A 10 9.53 5.03 -9.21
C ALA A 10 10.06 3.79 -8.48
N ILE A 11 11.38 3.68 -8.30
CA ILE A 11 12.00 2.60 -7.52
C ILE A 11 11.54 2.71 -6.06
N LEU A 12 11.59 3.90 -5.48
CA LEU A 12 11.12 4.14 -4.11
C LEU A 12 9.66 3.73 -3.95
N GLN A 13 8.77 4.19 -4.83
CA GLN A 13 7.36 3.84 -4.83
C GLN A 13 7.15 2.33 -4.93
N GLY A 14 7.75 1.67 -5.94
CA GLY A 14 7.59 0.24 -6.14
C GLY A 14 8.13 -0.61 -4.98
N ALA A 15 9.19 -0.16 -4.33
CA ALA A 15 9.72 -0.82 -3.14
C ALA A 15 8.80 -0.59 -1.93
N THR A 16 8.52 0.66 -1.59
CA THR A 16 7.87 1.01 -0.32
C THR A 16 6.36 0.81 -0.30
N GLU A 17 5.68 0.71 -1.46
CA GLU A 17 4.23 0.50 -1.54
C GLU A 17 3.78 -0.79 -0.87
N LEU A 18 4.57 -1.85 -1.00
CA LEU A 18 4.22 -3.18 -0.51
C LEU A 18 4.90 -3.52 0.81
N PHE A 19 6.06 -2.92 1.07
CA PHE A 19 6.71 -3.02 2.35
C PHE A 19 5.87 -2.34 3.45
N PRO A 20 5.83 -2.87 4.67
CA PRO A 20 5.05 -2.27 5.75
C PRO A 20 5.70 -0.99 6.32
N VAL A 21 6.21 -0.10 5.43
CA VAL A 21 7.02 1.09 5.80
C VAL A 21 6.45 2.43 5.35
N SER A 22 5.29 2.45 4.69
CA SER A 22 4.59 3.65 4.18
C SER A 22 5.27 4.37 3.02
N SER A 23 4.86 4.07 1.78
CA SER A 23 5.33 4.77 0.56
C SER A 23 5.04 6.28 0.60
N LEU A 24 3.83 6.67 1.02
CA LEU A 24 3.44 8.07 1.16
C LEU A 24 4.26 8.80 2.23
N GLY A 25 4.59 8.13 3.35
CA GLY A 25 5.50 8.70 4.35
C GLY A 25 6.86 9.05 3.76
N HIS A 26 7.42 8.15 2.94
CA HIS A 26 8.68 8.39 2.25
C HIS A 26 8.57 9.51 1.21
N ALA A 27 7.50 9.53 0.42
CA ALA A 27 7.27 10.53 -0.61
C ALA A 27 7.13 11.95 -0.06
N VAL A 28 6.67 12.11 1.20
CA VAL A 28 6.54 13.40 1.87
C VAL A 28 7.82 13.78 2.63
N VAL A 29 8.40 12.81 3.36
CA VAL A 29 9.51 13.09 4.28
C VAL A 29 10.83 13.27 3.55
N LEU A 30 11.17 12.38 2.59
CA LEU A 30 12.49 12.43 1.94
C LEU A 30 12.72 13.72 1.15
N PRO A 31 11.78 14.21 0.31
CA PRO A 31 11.96 15.50 -0.36
C PRO A 31 12.17 16.65 0.61
N ALA A 32 11.41 16.68 1.70
CA ALA A 32 11.51 17.76 2.69
C ALA A 32 12.87 17.75 3.42
N VAL A 33 13.39 16.56 3.78
CA VAL A 33 14.69 16.43 4.46
C VAL A 33 15.86 16.73 3.52
N PHE A 34 15.78 16.31 2.26
CA PHE A 34 16.88 16.51 1.28
C PHE A 34 16.77 17.82 0.49
N GLY A 35 15.82 18.68 0.81
CA GLY A 35 15.61 19.95 0.08
C GLY A 35 15.24 19.71 -1.40
N MET A 36 14.64 18.58 -1.73
CA MET A 36 14.24 18.25 -3.09
C MET A 36 12.98 19.06 -3.42
N ASN A 37 13.11 20.05 -4.32
CA ASN A 37 11.98 20.81 -4.81
C ASN A 37 11.11 19.94 -5.75
N LEU A 38 10.35 19.02 -5.16
CA LEU A 38 9.23 18.41 -5.87
C LEU A 38 8.09 19.43 -5.83
N ASP A 39 7.83 20.05 -6.96
CA ASP A 39 6.68 20.95 -7.07
C ASP A 39 5.39 20.11 -7.09
N GLU A 40 4.88 19.83 -5.88
CA GLU A 40 3.62 19.09 -5.70
C GLU A 40 2.42 19.82 -6.30
N ARG A 41 2.56 21.14 -6.56
CA ARG A 41 1.53 21.98 -7.21
C ARG A 41 1.63 21.94 -8.73
N ALA A 42 2.71 21.37 -9.28
CA ALA A 42 2.84 21.23 -10.72
C ALA A 42 1.69 20.38 -11.28
N PRO A 43 1.03 20.82 -12.37
CA PRO A 43 -0.07 20.06 -12.99
C PRO A 43 0.32 18.63 -13.41
N SER A 44 1.63 18.37 -13.58
CA SER A 44 2.17 17.07 -13.95
C SER A 44 2.41 16.12 -12.77
N PHE A 45 2.39 16.60 -11.52
CA PHE A 45 2.74 15.80 -10.35
C PHE A 45 1.71 14.70 -10.05
N LEU A 46 0.43 15.07 -9.99
CA LEU A 46 -0.65 14.11 -9.75
C LEU A 46 -0.74 13.03 -10.84
N PRO A 47 -0.72 13.38 -12.15
CA PRO A 47 -0.62 12.39 -13.22
C PRO A 47 0.54 11.42 -13.07
N PHE A 48 1.70 11.92 -12.71
CA PHE A 48 2.88 11.10 -12.47
C PHE A 48 2.66 10.08 -11.34
N LEU A 49 2.14 10.52 -10.19
CA LEU A 49 1.82 9.61 -9.07
C LEU A 49 0.79 8.54 -9.46
N VAL A 50 -0.25 8.93 -10.19
CA VAL A 50 -1.27 7.98 -10.68
C VAL A 50 -0.64 6.90 -11.56
N MET A 51 0.29 7.28 -12.44
CA MET A 51 1.01 6.33 -13.29
C MET A 51 1.90 5.38 -12.48
N LEU A 52 2.56 5.86 -11.43
CA LEU A 52 3.33 4.99 -10.52
C LEU A 52 2.44 3.96 -9.82
N HIS A 53 1.29 4.39 -9.31
CA HIS A 53 0.32 3.49 -8.66
C HIS A 53 -0.28 2.50 -9.66
N LEU A 54 -0.53 2.90 -10.91
CA LEU A 54 -0.96 1.99 -11.96
C LEU A 54 0.10 0.91 -12.23
N GLY A 55 1.39 1.29 -12.25
CA GLY A 55 2.50 0.35 -12.36
C GLY A 55 2.51 -0.68 -11.23
N THR A 56 2.39 -0.22 -9.98
CA THR A 56 2.38 -1.11 -8.80
C THR A 56 1.14 -2.00 -8.75
N ALA A 57 -0.04 -1.48 -9.10
CA ALA A 57 -1.27 -2.28 -9.18
C ALA A 57 -1.18 -3.36 -10.27
N THR A 58 -0.60 -3.02 -11.43
CA THR A 58 -0.34 -3.98 -12.51
C THR A 58 0.60 -5.09 -12.05
N ALA A 59 1.65 -4.76 -11.30
CA ALA A 59 2.56 -5.74 -10.72
C ALA A 59 1.84 -6.72 -9.78
N LEU A 60 0.93 -6.22 -8.92
CA LEU A 60 0.12 -7.06 -8.03
C LEU A 60 -0.83 -7.97 -8.81
N LEU A 61 -1.49 -7.46 -9.84
CA LEU A 61 -2.34 -8.26 -10.73
C LEU A 61 -1.53 -9.37 -11.41
N LEU A 62 -0.33 -9.05 -11.89
CA LEU A 62 0.55 -10.03 -12.53
C LEU A 62 1.11 -11.05 -11.55
N TYR A 63 1.48 -10.63 -10.33
CA TYR A 63 2.01 -11.55 -9.32
C TYR A 63 0.93 -12.53 -8.83
N PHE A 64 -0.26 -12.02 -8.53
CA PHE A 64 -1.41 -12.80 -8.05
C PHE A 64 -2.39 -13.16 -9.17
N TRP A 65 -1.93 -13.26 -10.42
CA TRP A 65 -2.79 -13.50 -11.58
C TRP A 65 -3.61 -14.79 -11.46
N ARG A 66 -3.06 -15.82 -10.79
CA ARG A 66 -3.77 -17.10 -10.57
C ARG A 66 -4.94 -16.92 -9.61
N ASP A 67 -4.75 -16.15 -8.54
CA ASP A 67 -5.81 -15.84 -7.57
C ASP A 67 -6.93 -15.05 -8.29
N TRP A 68 -6.56 -13.98 -9.02
CA TRP A 68 -7.51 -13.16 -9.76
C TRP A 68 -8.24 -13.96 -10.86
N TRP A 69 -7.55 -14.84 -11.54
CA TRP A 69 -8.15 -15.72 -12.55
C TRP A 69 -9.12 -16.71 -11.94
N ALA A 70 -8.77 -17.33 -10.80
CA ALA A 70 -9.67 -18.23 -10.07
C ALA A 70 -10.93 -17.49 -9.59
N LEU A 71 -10.78 -16.28 -9.05
CA LEU A 71 -11.92 -15.44 -8.66
C LEU A 71 -12.82 -15.12 -9.85
N ALA A 72 -12.25 -14.74 -10.99
CA ALA A 72 -13.00 -14.42 -12.20
C ALA A 72 -13.78 -15.64 -12.72
N ARG A 73 -13.15 -16.80 -12.81
CA ARG A 73 -13.79 -18.05 -13.24
C ARG A 73 -14.96 -18.46 -12.33
N GLY A 74 -14.76 -18.36 -11.02
CA GLY A 74 -15.80 -18.70 -10.05
C GLY A 74 -17.01 -17.75 -10.08
N VAL A 75 -16.80 -16.47 -10.42
CA VAL A 75 -17.87 -15.50 -10.60
C VAL A 75 -18.64 -15.76 -11.90
N ILE A 76 -17.92 -16.02 -13.00
CA ILE A 76 -18.52 -16.25 -14.34
C ILE A 76 -19.23 -17.61 -14.43
N GLY A 77 -18.90 -18.55 -13.53
CA GLY A 77 -19.54 -19.88 -13.46
C GLY A 77 -18.86 -20.94 -14.33
N PHE A 78 -17.58 -20.78 -14.64
CA PHE A 78 -16.78 -21.79 -15.35
C PHE A 78 -16.24 -22.89 -14.45
N ASP A 79 -16.35 -22.74 -13.13
CA ASP A 79 -15.88 -23.72 -12.14
C ASP A 79 -17.04 -24.59 -11.63
N ASP A 80 -16.70 -25.68 -10.99
CA ASP A 80 -17.70 -26.49 -10.28
C ASP A 80 -18.37 -25.67 -9.13
N PRO A 81 -19.57 -26.07 -8.67
CA PRO A 81 -20.32 -25.29 -7.68
C PRO A 81 -19.58 -25.06 -6.35
N HIS A 82 -18.67 -25.94 -5.96
CA HIS A 82 -17.89 -25.75 -4.73
C HIS A 82 -16.81 -24.68 -4.91
N GLN A 83 -16.03 -24.77 -5.97
CA GLN A 83 -14.98 -23.78 -6.30
C GLN A 83 -15.58 -22.40 -6.58
N ALA A 84 -16.70 -22.35 -7.31
CA ALA A 84 -17.42 -21.10 -7.56
C ALA A 84 -17.91 -20.45 -6.26
N ARG A 85 -18.38 -21.21 -5.29
CA ARG A 85 -18.80 -20.71 -3.98
C ARG A 85 -17.61 -20.13 -3.20
N GLU A 86 -16.49 -20.83 -3.18
CA GLU A 86 -15.28 -20.37 -2.48
C GLU A 86 -14.70 -19.11 -3.11
N SER A 87 -14.62 -19.03 -4.42
CA SER A 87 -14.18 -17.82 -5.15
C SER A 87 -15.08 -16.61 -4.86
N ARG A 88 -16.41 -16.80 -4.87
CA ARG A 88 -17.36 -15.72 -4.51
C ARG A 88 -17.22 -15.30 -3.05
N ARG A 89 -16.93 -16.25 -2.14
CA ARG A 89 -16.65 -15.96 -0.74
C ARG A 89 -15.40 -15.11 -0.60
N VAL A 90 -14.29 -15.49 -1.24
CA VAL A 90 -13.03 -14.72 -1.20
C VAL A 90 -13.22 -13.33 -1.78
N LEU A 91 -13.91 -13.20 -2.92
CA LEU A 91 -14.23 -11.89 -3.49
C LEU A 91 -15.07 -11.03 -2.54
N ALA A 92 -16.05 -11.61 -1.87
CA ALA A 92 -16.85 -10.90 -0.87
C ALA A 92 -15.98 -10.42 0.32
N LEU A 93 -15.01 -11.23 0.78
CA LEU A 93 -14.07 -10.85 1.83
C LEU A 93 -13.17 -9.68 1.40
N ILE A 94 -12.69 -9.69 0.15
CA ILE A 94 -11.91 -8.59 -0.43
C ILE A 94 -12.76 -7.30 -0.44
N VAL A 95 -14.01 -7.36 -0.89
CA VAL A 95 -14.92 -6.22 -0.90
C VAL A 95 -15.17 -5.70 0.52
N ILE A 96 -15.50 -6.59 1.47
CA ILE A 96 -15.75 -6.23 2.88
C ILE A 96 -14.53 -5.53 3.49
N ALA A 97 -13.32 -6.01 3.22
CA ALA A 97 -12.09 -5.40 3.73
C ALA A 97 -11.73 -4.07 3.04
N THR A 98 -12.20 -3.85 1.81
CA THR A 98 -11.90 -2.64 1.04
C THR A 98 -12.88 -1.50 1.39
N LEU A 99 -14.17 -1.80 1.59
CA LEU A 99 -15.23 -0.81 1.78
C LEU A 99 -14.98 0.22 2.88
N PRO A 100 -14.52 -0.14 4.11
CA PRO A 100 -14.31 0.84 5.17
C PRO A 100 -13.35 1.96 4.75
N ALA A 101 -12.22 1.60 4.15
CA ALA A 101 -11.21 2.58 3.73
C ALA A 101 -11.71 3.46 2.56
N VAL A 102 -12.48 2.89 1.62
CA VAL A 102 -13.10 3.66 0.53
C VAL A 102 -14.10 4.66 1.09
N ILE A 103 -15.00 4.24 1.97
CA ILE A 103 -16.03 5.10 2.55
C ILE A 103 -15.39 6.23 3.38
N ILE A 104 -14.50 5.88 4.31
CA ILE A 104 -13.85 6.86 5.19
C ILE A 104 -12.93 7.78 4.38
N GLY A 105 -12.18 7.24 3.42
CA GLY A 105 -11.31 8.03 2.54
C GLY A 105 -12.09 9.03 1.70
N PHE A 106 -13.24 8.64 1.16
CA PHE A 106 -14.10 9.52 0.38
C PHE A 106 -14.77 10.60 1.23
N VAL A 107 -15.36 10.21 2.37
CA VAL A 107 -16.08 11.15 3.27
C VAL A 107 -15.14 12.19 3.87
N PHE A 108 -13.92 11.80 4.23
CA PHE A 108 -12.94 12.66 4.89
C PHE A 108 -11.77 13.06 3.97
N GLU A 109 -11.95 13.02 2.65
CA GLU A 109 -10.89 13.31 1.66
C GLU A 109 -10.14 14.60 1.96
N HIS A 110 -10.86 15.70 2.21
CA HIS A 110 -10.27 17.01 2.48
C HIS A 110 -9.44 17.05 3.76
N PHE A 111 -9.90 16.37 4.80
CA PHE A 111 -9.16 16.26 6.06
C PHE A 111 -7.82 15.53 5.85
N PHE A 112 -7.86 14.36 5.21
CA PHE A 112 -6.64 13.59 4.96
C PHE A 112 -5.68 14.32 4.02
N ARG A 113 -6.17 14.96 2.96
CA ARG A 113 -5.32 15.78 2.07
C ARG A 113 -4.55 16.87 2.83
N GLY A 114 -5.16 17.49 3.84
CA GLY A 114 -4.48 18.46 4.69
C GLY A 114 -3.31 17.89 5.50
N LEU A 115 -3.40 16.63 5.91
CA LEU A 115 -2.32 15.96 6.66
C LEU A 115 -1.09 15.68 5.79
N PHE A 116 -1.28 15.41 4.49
CA PHE A 116 -0.17 15.16 3.55
C PHE A 116 0.74 16.38 3.33
N ALA A 117 0.25 17.58 3.60
CA ALA A 117 1.03 18.81 3.46
C ALA A 117 2.09 19.00 4.56
N SER A 118 2.15 18.12 5.57
CA SER A 118 3.07 18.26 6.71
C SER A 118 4.08 17.11 6.81
N PRO A 119 5.35 17.34 6.41
CA PRO A 119 6.42 16.36 6.58
C PRO A 119 6.64 15.94 8.03
N MET A 120 6.42 16.86 8.98
CA MET A 120 6.55 16.57 10.41
C MET A 120 5.50 15.57 10.89
N ILE A 121 4.25 15.72 10.43
CA ILE A 121 3.17 14.76 10.72
C ILE A 121 3.52 13.40 10.11
N ALA A 122 3.95 13.35 8.87
CA ALA A 122 4.34 12.11 8.21
C ALA A 122 5.50 11.41 8.93
N ALA A 123 6.53 12.13 9.37
CA ALA A 123 7.65 11.59 10.12
C ALA A 123 7.23 11.05 11.51
N LEU A 124 6.34 11.76 12.22
CA LEU A 124 5.77 11.29 13.48
C LEU A 124 4.98 9.98 13.28
N PHE A 125 4.14 9.92 12.26
CA PHE A 125 3.34 8.74 11.98
C PHE A 125 4.17 7.58 11.42
N LEU A 126 5.35 7.81 10.84
CA LEU A 126 6.32 6.74 10.57
C LEU A 126 6.79 6.07 11.87
N ILE A 127 7.10 6.83 12.92
CA ILE A 127 7.45 6.27 14.23
C ILE A 127 6.27 5.46 14.79
N ILE A 128 5.06 6.03 14.73
CA ILE A 128 3.84 5.35 15.18
C ILE A 128 3.62 4.07 14.38
N ASN A 129 3.85 4.07 13.06
CA ASN A 129 3.78 2.87 12.23
C ASN A 129 4.75 1.79 12.71
N GLY A 130 6.00 2.16 13.04
CA GLY A 130 6.94 1.22 13.63
C GLY A 130 6.45 0.64 14.95
N GLY A 131 5.88 1.47 15.84
CA GLY A 131 5.22 1.03 17.07
C GLY A 131 4.04 0.08 16.80
N LEU A 132 3.22 0.37 15.80
CA LEU A 132 2.10 -0.47 15.38
C LEU A 132 2.55 -1.84 14.88
N LEU A 133 3.64 -1.92 14.12
CA LEU A 133 4.22 -3.19 13.68
C LEU A 133 4.74 -4.02 14.86
N LEU A 134 5.44 -3.41 15.82
CA LEU A 134 5.89 -4.09 17.05
C LEU A 134 4.72 -4.56 17.90
N PHE A 135 3.67 -3.74 18.00
CA PHE A 135 2.45 -4.09 18.71
C PHE A 135 1.77 -5.31 18.08
N GLY A 136 1.59 -5.31 16.74
CA GLY A 136 1.02 -6.44 16.02
C GLY A 136 1.82 -7.72 16.21
N GLU A 137 3.15 -7.64 16.16
CA GLU A 137 4.03 -8.78 16.35
C GLU A 137 3.97 -9.35 17.77
N ARG A 138 3.85 -8.48 18.79
CA ARG A 138 3.77 -8.90 20.20
C ARG A 138 2.43 -9.48 20.59
N LEU A 139 1.34 -8.91 20.08
CA LEU A 139 -0.02 -9.29 20.45
C LEU A 139 -0.64 -10.33 19.50
N ARG A 140 0.07 -10.74 18.46
CA ARG A 140 -0.39 -11.83 17.61
C ARG A 140 -0.69 -13.05 18.50
N GLY A 141 -1.85 -13.64 18.33
CA GLY A 141 -2.19 -14.89 19.02
C GLY A 141 -1.22 -16.01 18.60
N ARG A 142 -1.07 -17.04 19.41
CA ARG A 142 -0.30 -18.26 19.05
C ARG A 142 -0.96 -19.08 17.94
N GLY A 143 -2.07 -18.57 17.36
CA GLY A 143 -2.83 -19.24 16.32
C GLY A 143 -2.16 -19.07 14.94
N HIS A 144 -1.89 -20.20 14.29
CA HIS A 144 -1.49 -20.25 12.88
C HIS A 144 -2.73 -20.55 12.04
N ARG A 145 -3.71 -19.65 12.05
CA ARG A 145 -4.90 -19.81 11.23
C ARG A 145 -4.55 -19.57 9.76
N PRO A 146 -4.80 -20.54 8.88
CA PRO A 146 -4.58 -20.32 7.45
C PRO A 146 -5.61 -19.32 6.88
N LEU A 147 -5.23 -18.62 5.83
CA LEU A 147 -6.08 -17.62 5.17
C LEU A 147 -7.45 -18.16 4.75
N SER A 148 -7.54 -19.44 4.41
CA SER A 148 -8.81 -20.12 4.06
C SER A 148 -9.88 -20.07 5.16
N THR A 149 -9.49 -19.84 6.43
CA THR A 149 -10.42 -19.73 7.57
C THR A 149 -10.91 -18.29 7.82
N LEU A 150 -10.49 -17.32 7.00
CA LEU A 150 -10.86 -15.93 7.18
C LEU A 150 -12.40 -15.76 7.12
N SER A 151 -12.97 -15.11 8.15
CA SER A 151 -14.40 -14.81 8.22
C SER A 151 -14.70 -13.38 7.72
N ALA A 152 -15.98 -13.08 7.49
CA ALA A 152 -16.42 -11.72 7.16
C ALA A 152 -16.10 -10.73 8.29
N GLY A 153 -16.19 -11.15 9.57
CA GLY A 153 -15.81 -10.33 10.71
C GLY A 153 -14.31 -10.05 10.76
N ASP A 154 -13.47 -11.01 10.35
CA ASP A 154 -12.03 -10.80 10.22
C ASP A 154 -11.72 -9.82 9.09
N ALA A 155 -12.35 -10.00 7.92
CA ALA A 155 -12.17 -9.10 6.78
C ALA A 155 -12.59 -7.65 7.10
N LEU A 156 -13.70 -7.47 7.82
CA LEU A 156 -14.13 -6.15 8.29
C LEU A 156 -13.11 -5.55 9.26
N ALA A 157 -12.61 -6.34 10.23
CA ALA A 157 -11.59 -5.86 11.16
C ALA A 157 -10.31 -5.43 10.43
N ILE A 158 -9.84 -6.21 9.45
CA ILE A 158 -8.69 -5.84 8.60
C ILE A 158 -8.98 -4.56 7.82
N GLY A 159 -10.19 -4.40 7.28
CA GLY A 159 -10.63 -3.18 6.59
C GLY A 159 -10.65 -1.95 7.50
N LEU A 160 -11.06 -2.10 8.76
CA LEU A 160 -10.99 -1.01 9.74
C LEU A 160 -9.53 -0.65 10.08
N TRP A 161 -8.64 -1.64 10.22
CA TRP A 161 -7.20 -1.37 10.32
C TRP A 161 -6.66 -0.65 9.10
N GLN A 162 -7.12 -0.99 7.89
CA GLN A 162 -6.74 -0.30 6.66
C GLN A 162 -7.05 1.19 6.69
N CYS A 163 -8.12 1.63 7.39
CA CYS A 163 -8.48 3.03 7.51
C CYS A 163 -7.40 3.87 8.20
N THR A 164 -6.60 3.29 9.09
CA THR A 164 -5.49 4.00 9.74
C THR A 164 -4.44 4.46 8.75
N ALA A 165 -4.31 3.77 7.62
CA ALA A 165 -3.35 4.09 6.56
C ALA A 165 -3.77 5.29 5.69
N LEU A 166 -4.94 5.88 5.91
CA LEU A 166 -5.31 7.18 5.35
C LEU A 166 -4.48 8.32 5.95
N ILE A 167 -3.81 8.07 7.07
CA ILE A 167 -2.89 9.01 7.70
C ILE A 167 -1.51 8.85 7.08
N PRO A 168 -0.87 9.95 6.58
CA PRO A 168 0.48 9.87 6.01
C PRO A 168 1.49 9.37 7.05
N GLY A 169 2.37 8.44 6.67
CA GLY A 169 3.30 7.81 7.58
C GLY A 169 2.85 6.44 8.09
N ILE A 170 1.53 6.15 8.14
CA ILE A 170 1.03 4.80 8.39
C ILE A 170 1.05 3.98 7.09
N SER A 171 1.61 2.78 7.16
CA SER A 171 1.66 1.85 6.04
C SER A 171 0.34 1.09 5.89
N ARG A 172 -0.26 1.12 4.68
CA ARG A 172 -1.46 0.34 4.38
C ARG A 172 -1.20 -1.16 4.53
N SER A 173 -0.13 -1.67 3.93
CA SER A 173 0.26 -3.07 4.06
C SER A 173 0.59 -3.42 5.52
N GLY A 174 1.30 -2.54 6.24
CA GLY A 174 1.57 -2.73 7.66
C GLY A 174 0.32 -2.83 8.50
N ALA A 175 -0.62 -1.89 8.36
CA ALA A 175 -1.87 -1.87 9.09
C ALA A 175 -2.74 -3.11 8.81
N THR A 176 -2.86 -3.51 7.55
CA THR A 176 -3.67 -4.69 7.18
C THR A 176 -3.04 -6.00 7.60
N ILE A 177 -1.70 -6.13 7.52
CA ILE A 177 -0.98 -7.30 8.04
C ILE A 177 -1.17 -7.39 9.55
N VAL A 178 -0.97 -6.30 10.30
CA VAL A 178 -1.21 -6.26 11.75
C VAL A 178 -2.66 -6.64 12.08
N GLY A 179 -3.63 -6.07 11.37
CA GLY A 179 -5.03 -6.42 11.53
C GLY A 179 -5.31 -7.91 11.35
N ALA A 180 -4.68 -8.55 10.37
CA ALA A 180 -4.80 -9.99 10.12
C ALA A 180 -4.11 -10.85 11.20
N LEU A 181 -2.90 -10.45 11.64
CA LEU A 181 -2.17 -11.12 12.72
C LEU A 181 -2.95 -11.08 14.03
N LEU A 182 -3.60 -9.96 14.37
CA LEU A 182 -4.46 -9.83 15.55
C LEU A 182 -5.72 -10.73 15.47
N ARG A 183 -6.13 -11.14 14.28
CA ARG A 183 -7.18 -12.14 14.05
C ARG A 183 -6.66 -13.57 14.04
N GLY A 184 -5.36 -13.77 14.30
CA GLY A 184 -4.71 -15.07 14.40
C GLY A 184 -4.32 -15.67 13.04
N ILE A 185 -4.37 -14.92 11.94
CA ILE A 185 -3.86 -15.33 10.63
C ILE A 185 -2.33 -15.35 10.68
N ASP A 186 -1.69 -16.32 10.04
CA ASP A 186 -0.23 -16.39 9.93
C ASP A 186 0.35 -15.27 9.06
N HIS A 187 1.65 -15.03 9.11
CA HIS A 187 2.29 -13.93 8.39
C HIS A 187 2.16 -14.06 6.88
N GLU A 188 2.28 -15.26 6.33
CA GLU A 188 2.13 -15.49 4.89
C GLU A 188 0.71 -15.16 4.43
N GLY A 189 -0.30 -15.68 5.12
CA GLY A 189 -1.70 -15.42 4.81
C GLY A 189 -2.09 -13.95 5.04
N ALA A 190 -1.56 -13.32 6.09
CA ALA A 190 -1.78 -11.90 6.37
C ALA A 190 -1.22 -11.01 5.26
N ALA A 191 0.01 -11.28 4.80
CA ALA A 191 0.62 -10.56 3.69
C ALA A 191 -0.11 -10.83 2.37
N HIS A 192 -0.46 -12.09 2.08
CA HIS A 192 -1.21 -12.48 0.88
C HIS A 192 -2.54 -11.72 0.80
N PHE A 193 -3.34 -11.75 1.87
CA PHE A 193 -4.62 -11.04 1.88
C PHE A 193 -4.45 -9.52 1.80
N SER A 194 -3.46 -8.97 2.52
CA SER A 194 -3.11 -7.55 2.44
C SER A 194 -2.80 -7.10 1.01
N PHE A 195 -2.06 -7.90 0.24
CA PHE A 195 -1.71 -7.58 -1.14
C PHE A 195 -2.88 -7.79 -2.11
N LEU A 196 -3.75 -8.76 -1.86
CA LEU A 196 -4.98 -8.91 -2.64
C LEU A 196 -5.91 -7.71 -2.49
N ILE A 197 -6.17 -7.24 -1.26
CA ILE A 197 -7.04 -6.06 -1.03
C ILE A 197 -6.38 -4.74 -1.47
N ALA A 198 -5.04 -4.72 -1.64
CA ALA A 198 -4.32 -3.58 -2.19
C ALA A 198 -4.75 -3.28 -3.63
N THR A 199 -4.90 -4.32 -4.43
CA THR A 199 -5.19 -4.19 -5.87
C THR A 199 -6.45 -3.38 -6.15
N PRO A 200 -7.65 -3.71 -5.60
CA PRO A 200 -8.86 -2.93 -5.87
C PRO A 200 -8.78 -1.51 -5.30
N ILE A 201 -8.13 -1.28 -4.17
CA ILE A 201 -8.06 0.05 -3.58
C ILE A 201 -7.13 0.98 -4.38
N ILE A 202 -5.98 0.47 -4.84
CA ILE A 202 -5.05 1.24 -5.69
C ILE A 202 -5.70 1.51 -7.06
N LEU A 203 -6.29 0.50 -7.69
CA LEU A 203 -7.00 0.69 -8.96
C LEU A 203 -8.18 1.65 -8.82
N GLY A 204 -8.97 1.53 -7.75
CA GLY A 204 -10.08 2.44 -7.47
C GLY A 204 -9.63 3.89 -7.32
N ALA A 205 -8.57 4.14 -6.55
CA ALA A 205 -7.97 5.47 -6.42
C ALA A 205 -7.46 6.00 -7.76
N THR A 206 -6.77 5.14 -8.55
CA THR A 206 -6.29 5.50 -9.88
C THR A 206 -7.45 5.90 -10.82
N VAL A 207 -8.51 5.11 -10.86
CA VAL A 207 -9.69 5.39 -11.71
C VAL A 207 -10.39 6.71 -11.32
N LEU A 208 -10.45 7.03 -10.02
CA LEU A 208 -11.03 8.29 -9.54
C LEU A 208 -10.20 9.53 -9.93
N GLU A 209 -8.89 9.38 -10.09
CA GLU A 209 -8.02 10.48 -10.50
C GLU A 209 -7.95 10.66 -12.03
N VAL A 210 -8.21 9.62 -12.84
CA VAL A 210 -8.15 9.68 -14.31
C VAL A 210 -8.99 10.81 -14.92
N PRO A 211 -10.26 11.07 -14.50
CA PRO A 211 -11.03 12.20 -15.04
C PRO A 211 -10.37 13.56 -14.78
N LYS A 212 -9.74 13.73 -13.63
CA LYS A 212 -9.03 14.96 -13.27
C LYS A 212 -7.83 15.20 -14.21
N LEU A 213 -7.14 14.10 -14.59
CA LEU A 213 -6.03 14.14 -15.54
C LEU A 213 -6.46 14.54 -16.93
N HIS A 214 -7.63 14.07 -17.37
CA HIS A 214 -8.16 14.41 -18.70
C HIS A 214 -8.45 15.90 -18.83
N HIS A 215 -8.92 16.55 -17.77
CA HIS A 215 -9.22 17.99 -17.76
C HIS A 215 -7.95 18.87 -17.70
N GLN A 216 -6.87 18.39 -17.11
CA GLN A 216 -5.64 19.17 -16.95
C GLN A 216 -4.67 19.03 -18.14
N GLY A 217 -4.81 18.00 -18.95
CA GLY A 217 -3.92 17.70 -20.09
C GLY A 217 -2.49 17.36 -19.62
N MET A 218 -1.91 16.30 -20.18
CA MET A 218 -0.49 16.02 -19.93
C MET A 218 0.38 16.54 -21.08
N PRO A 219 1.40 17.33 -20.81
CA PRO A 219 2.39 17.68 -21.85
C PRO A 219 3.00 16.38 -22.42
N PRO A 220 3.22 16.27 -23.74
CA PRO A 220 3.70 15.03 -24.39
C PRO A 220 4.97 14.44 -23.76
N GLY A 221 5.93 15.27 -23.35
CA GLY A 221 7.16 14.81 -22.71
C GLY A 221 6.95 14.22 -21.31
N VAL A 222 5.95 14.68 -20.56
CA VAL A 222 5.62 14.18 -19.22
C VAL A 222 5.02 12.79 -19.29
N LEU A 223 4.18 12.51 -20.29
CA LEU A 223 3.58 11.19 -20.46
C LEU A 223 4.65 10.11 -20.71
N ALA A 224 5.65 10.38 -21.52
CA ALA A 224 6.73 9.42 -21.78
C ALA A 224 7.54 9.11 -20.50
N ILE A 225 7.92 10.13 -19.73
CA ILE A 225 8.64 9.96 -18.47
C ILE A 225 7.76 9.20 -17.45
N ALA A 226 6.48 9.55 -17.31
CA ALA A 226 5.56 8.90 -16.41
C ALA A 226 5.31 7.42 -16.79
N THR A 227 5.29 7.09 -18.08
CA THR A 227 5.15 5.71 -18.56
C THR A 227 6.39 4.88 -18.22
N ILE A 228 7.61 5.41 -18.46
CA ILE A 228 8.85 4.74 -18.07
C ILE A 228 8.88 4.53 -16.54
N ALA A 229 8.55 5.56 -15.78
CA ALA A 229 8.49 5.49 -14.33
C ALA A 229 7.46 4.45 -13.84
N ALA A 230 6.27 4.36 -14.45
CA ALA A 230 5.28 3.35 -14.14
C ALA A 230 5.79 1.93 -14.38
N ILE A 231 6.51 1.70 -15.47
CA ILE A 231 7.13 0.40 -15.76
C ILE A 231 8.19 0.06 -14.70
N VAL A 232 9.06 1.01 -14.35
CA VAL A 232 10.08 0.83 -13.30
C VAL A 232 9.43 0.55 -11.94
N ALA A 233 8.40 1.32 -11.57
CA ALA A 233 7.65 1.08 -10.34
C ALA A 233 7.00 -0.31 -10.33
N GLY A 234 6.43 -0.74 -11.45
CA GLY A 234 5.84 -2.07 -11.61
C GLY A 234 6.88 -3.20 -11.47
N ILE A 235 8.02 -3.10 -12.13
CA ILE A 235 9.10 -4.10 -12.01
C ILE A 235 9.60 -4.18 -10.57
N THR A 236 9.83 -3.03 -9.94
CA THR A 236 10.27 -2.95 -8.54
C THR A 236 9.22 -3.51 -7.58
N ALA A 237 7.94 -3.18 -7.79
CA ALA A 237 6.85 -3.70 -6.99
C ALA A 237 6.68 -5.22 -7.15
N PHE A 238 6.84 -5.76 -8.36
CA PHE A 238 6.81 -7.20 -8.59
C PHE A 238 7.93 -7.92 -7.83
N ALA A 239 9.16 -7.41 -7.92
CA ALA A 239 10.30 -7.95 -7.20
C ALA A 239 10.10 -7.85 -5.67
N SER A 240 9.58 -6.72 -5.19
CA SER A 240 9.26 -6.47 -3.78
C SER A 240 8.19 -7.44 -3.27
N THR A 241 7.12 -7.67 -4.05
CA THR A 241 6.09 -8.66 -3.70
C THR A 241 6.68 -10.06 -3.60
N ALA A 242 7.46 -10.48 -4.59
CA ALA A 242 8.10 -11.80 -4.61
C ALA A 242 9.05 -11.98 -3.40
N PHE A 243 9.83 -10.95 -3.08
CA PHE A 243 10.70 -10.95 -1.90
C PHE A 243 9.89 -11.08 -0.60
N LEU A 244 8.86 -10.24 -0.41
CA LEU A 244 8.06 -10.21 0.81
C LEU A 244 7.27 -11.50 1.03
N MET A 245 6.66 -12.06 -0.02
CA MET A 245 5.95 -13.32 0.07
C MET A 245 6.89 -14.47 0.46
N ARG A 246 8.11 -14.49 -0.13
CA ARG A 246 9.14 -15.46 0.26
C ARG A 246 9.65 -15.23 1.68
N TYR A 247 9.79 -13.98 2.09
CA TYR A 247 10.24 -13.58 3.42
C TYR A 247 9.22 -14.04 4.48
N PHE A 248 7.94 -13.67 4.36
CA PHE A 248 6.91 -14.02 5.32
C PHE A 248 6.62 -15.53 5.39
N ARG A 249 6.79 -16.26 4.29
CA ARG A 249 6.72 -17.73 4.29
C ARG A 249 7.79 -18.39 5.15
N ARG A 250 8.95 -17.76 5.29
CA ARG A 250 10.11 -18.30 6.02
C ARG A 250 10.21 -17.79 7.44
N HIS A 251 9.55 -16.71 7.77
CA HIS A 251 9.63 -16.04 9.06
C HIS A 251 8.23 -15.90 9.64
N ASP A 252 7.92 -16.81 10.56
CA ASP A 252 6.62 -16.80 11.25
C ASP A 252 6.71 -16.19 12.68
N SER A 253 7.86 -15.62 13.02
CA SER A 253 8.07 -14.88 14.26
C SER A 253 8.99 -13.70 14.03
N TRP A 254 8.66 -12.58 14.68
CA TRP A 254 9.43 -11.33 14.60
C TRP A 254 9.59 -10.77 13.18
N ALA A 255 8.74 -11.21 12.24
CA ALA A 255 8.86 -10.89 10.83
C ALA A 255 8.64 -9.40 10.55
N LEU A 256 7.85 -8.69 11.34
CA LEU A 256 7.62 -7.26 11.18
C LEU A 256 8.70 -6.38 11.85
N ASN A 257 9.52 -6.93 12.75
CA ASN A 257 10.48 -6.14 13.53
C ASN A 257 11.49 -5.36 12.70
N PRO A 258 12.14 -5.90 11.64
CA PRO A 258 13.08 -5.13 10.83
C PRO A 258 12.43 -3.88 10.22
N PHE A 259 11.19 -4.01 9.74
CA PHE A 259 10.44 -2.89 9.17
C PHE A 259 10.02 -1.88 10.24
N ALA A 260 9.67 -2.36 11.44
CA ALA A 260 9.33 -1.52 12.57
C ALA A 260 10.52 -0.64 13.00
N TYR A 261 11.69 -1.24 13.19
CA TYR A 261 12.90 -0.49 13.55
C TYR A 261 13.32 0.49 12.47
N TYR A 262 13.16 0.10 11.18
CA TYR A 262 13.40 1.00 10.07
C TYR A 262 12.48 2.23 10.14
N CYS A 263 11.17 2.04 10.32
CA CYS A 263 10.21 3.14 10.41
C CYS A 263 10.51 4.08 11.58
N ILE A 264 10.83 3.52 12.75
CA ILE A 264 11.19 4.33 13.94
C ILE A 264 12.47 5.14 13.67
N ALA A 265 13.51 4.50 13.13
CA ALA A 265 14.78 5.15 12.87
C ALA A 265 14.65 6.26 11.82
N LEU A 266 13.96 5.97 10.69
CA LEU A 266 13.73 6.96 9.63
C LEU A 266 12.88 8.12 10.13
N GLY A 267 11.77 7.84 10.83
CA GLY A 267 10.89 8.88 11.36
C GLY A 267 11.59 9.76 12.38
N ALA A 268 12.39 9.18 13.29
CA ALA A 268 13.17 9.93 14.28
C ALA A 268 14.26 10.79 13.62
N ALA A 269 15.00 10.23 12.67
CA ALA A 269 16.01 10.96 11.90
C ALA A 269 15.41 12.13 11.13
N ALA A 270 14.24 11.89 10.49
CA ALA A 270 13.52 12.92 9.75
C ALA A 270 13.01 14.03 10.66
N LEU A 271 12.42 13.71 11.82
CA LEU A 271 11.99 14.75 12.79
C LEU A 271 13.19 15.58 13.27
N ALA A 272 14.32 14.94 13.58
CA ALA A 272 15.53 15.65 13.99
C ALA A 272 16.04 16.58 12.86
N ALA A 273 16.07 16.08 11.60
CA ALA A 273 16.49 16.89 10.47
C ALA A 273 15.55 18.08 10.23
N LEU A 274 14.22 17.86 10.23
CA LEU A 274 13.22 18.91 10.05
C LEU A 274 13.22 19.96 11.17
N ALA A 275 13.58 19.57 12.40
CA ALA A 275 13.71 20.51 13.51
C ALA A 275 14.98 21.39 13.42
N LEU A 276 15.99 20.95 12.66
CA LEU A 276 17.24 21.68 12.44
C LEU A 276 17.24 22.52 11.14
N LEU A 277 16.29 22.28 10.26
CA LEU A 277 16.13 23.11 9.05
C LEU A 277 15.45 24.43 9.45
N PRO A 278 15.98 25.58 8.99
CA PRO A 278 15.46 26.90 9.32
C PRO A 278 14.07 27.16 8.74
#